data_d2a557abd50ac7298220802f374378b7
#
_entry.id   d2a557abd50ac7298220802f374378b7
#
_cell.length_a   1.000
_cell.length_b   1.000
_cell.length_c   1.000
_cell.angle_alpha   90.00
_cell.angle_beta   90.00
_cell.angle_gamma   90.00
#
_symmetry.space_group_name_H-M   'P 1'
#
loop_
_entity.id
_entity.type
_entity.pdbx_description
1 polymer ?
#
loop_
_entity_poly.entity_id
_entity_poly.type
_entity_poly.pdbx_seq_one_letter_code
_entity_poly.pdbx_strand_id
1 'polypeptide(L)'
;SNSVPTSSEAPSQNETTQSATTSEQNTLQKNEVSEPNKEETQMSSLENITSPKSTISTYTATNPNLEVANNENVGGKDVSDKITIVNSNIESNDTIRPHNGERSTLKYELTFDEGVKEGDYFDISLSNNVNTRGVSAISKVPEIKNGETIIANGSILEDGKIRYRFTDYVNNRENIKANLSLNLFIDPKTVPRDSNQSIIATINGKETQKDVYVKYLNGINNVGLSVNGSIVSLNKQNNTFTHLAYINPNNFKIPAATVYGQIINGNKQDGNLPSVKVFKVLKPNELNQSVYADTSDTSMFQDVTNDINLNVTNGNYQIDFDNLDSVYVVKFDSTYDGDAQSLTFRTTLSGLSPYYKDYYSQASWDNGVLFYQNNADGEGSDPKPDPEPTPDPEPTPDPE
;
A
#
# COMPACT_ATOMS: atom_id res chain seq x y z
N SER A 1 -15.19 -22.03 17.73
CA SER A 1 -15.69 -22.95 16.85
C SER A 1 -17.19 -23.00 16.83
N ASN A 2 -17.59 -23.23 15.74
CA ASN A 2 -18.97 -23.29 15.42
C ASN A 2 -19.51 -24.67 15.71
N SER A 3 -20.50 -24.76 16.52
CA SER A 3 -21.24 -25.96 16.58
C SER A 3 -21.74 -26.27 15.18
N VAL A 4 -21.35 -27.39 14.68
CA VAL A 4 -21.82 -27.87 13.39
C VAL A 4 -23.31 -28.19 13.53
N PRO A 5 -24.16 -27.48 12.80
CA PRO A 5 -25.57 -27.84 12.81
C PRO A 5 -25.76 -29.23 12.29
N THR A 6 -26.74 -29.85 12.78
CA THR A 6 -27.08 -31.15 12.30
C THR A 6 -27.66 -31.06 10.90
N SER A 7 -26.98 -31.70 9.98
CA SER A 7 -27.55 -32.08 8.72
C SER A 7 -27.98 -30.96 7.79
N SER A 8 -29.11 -31.11 7.29
CA SER A 8 -29.71 -30.39 6.20
C SER A 8 -30.03 -28.91 6.47
N GLU A 9 -29.77 -28.45 7.67
CA GLU A 9 -30.11 -27.07 8.06
C GLU A 9 -28.95 -26.11 7.94
N ALA A 10 -28.04 -26.32 6.98
CA ALA A 10 -27.01 -25.37 6.71
C ALA A 10 -27.64 -24.03 6.37
N PRO A 11 -27.14 -22.93 6.97
CA PRO A 11 -27.61 -21.60 6.60
C PRO A 11 -27.37 -21.36 5.13
N SER A 12 -28.20 -20.53 4.55
CA SER A 12 -27.91 -20.03 3.21
C SER A 12 -26.57 -19.33 3.23
N GLN A 13 -25.61 -19.90 2.57
CA GLN A 13 -24.26 -19.37 2.54
C GLN A 13 -24.22 -17.91 2.08
N ASN A 14 -24.98 -17.59 1.04
CA ASN A 14 -24.95 -16.26 0.46
C ASN A 14 -25.46 -15.19 1.41
N GLU A 15 -26.51 -15.45 2.13
CA GLU A 15 -27.08 -14.48 3.07
C GLU A 15 -26.13 -14.17 4.21
N THR A 16 -25.61 -15.19 4.86
CA THR A 16 -24.81 -15.01 6.06
C THR A 16 -23.47 -14.36 5.74
N THR A 17 -22.86 -14.78 4.64
CA THR A 17 -21.54 -14.31 4.28
C THR A 17 -21.60 -12.87 3.80
N GLN A 18 -22.55 -12.54 2.96
CA GLN A 18 -22.69 -11.20 2.41
C GLN A 18 -22.99 -10.15 3.48
N SER A 19 -23.85 -10.46 4.46
CA SER A 19 -24.19 -9.47 5.47
C SER A 19 -23.03 -9.13 6.38
N ALA A 20 -22.22 -10.08 6.78
CA ALA A 20 -21.06 -9.83 7.63
C ALA A 20 -20.03 -8.93 6.94
N THR A 21 -19.81 -9.13 5.66
CA THR A 21 -18.81 -8.38 4.93
C THR A 21 -19.32 -7.03 4.47
N THR A 22 -20.58 -6.95 4.06
CA THR A 22 -21.20 -5.69 3.64
C THR A 22 -21.11 -4.64 4.72
N SER A 23 -21.32 -5.03 5.97
CA SER A 23 -21.18 -4.12 7.11
C SER A 23 -19.77 -3.56 7.24
N GLU A 24 -18.76 -4.41 7.16
CA GLU A 24 -17.37 -3.99 7.23
C GLU A 24 -16.99 -3.11 6.05
N GLN A 25 -17.36 -3.49 4.84
CA GLN A 25 -17.05 -2.74 3.64
C GLN A 25 -17.73 -1.37 3.62
N ASN A 26 -18.99 -1.28 4.01
CA ASN A 26 -19.70 -0.01 4.01
C ASN A 26 -19.11 0.98 5.02
N THR A 27 -18.71 0.51 6.19
CA THR A 27 -18.04 1.34 7.18
C THR A 27 -16.70 1.84 6.64
N LEU A 28 -15.96 0.96 6.00
CA LEU A 28 -14.68 1.27 5.42
C LEU A 28 -14.80 2.28 4.28
N GLN A 29 -15.72 2.07 3.35
CA GLN A 29 -15.90 2.97 2.21
C GLN A 29 -16.18 4.40 2.63
N LYS A 30 -16.97 4.60 3.67
CA LYS A 30 -17.25 5.93 4.20
C LYS A 30 -16.02 6.63 4.75
N ASN A 31 -15.11 5.88 5.37
CA ASN A 31 -13.88 6.43 5.90
C ASN A 31 -12.88 6.75 4.79
N GLU A 32 -12.80 5.88 3.80
CA GLU A 32 -11.83 5.99 2.71
C GLU A 32 -12.13 7.12 1.76
N VAL A 33 -13.39 7.35 1.42
CA VAL A 33 -13.80 8.38 0.47
C VAL A 33 -13.56 9.79 1.02
N SER A 34 -13.45 9.96 2.34
CA SER A 34 -13.24 11.28 2.94
C SER A 34 -11.82 11.84 2.76
N GLU A 35 -10.84 11.00 2.52
CA GLU A 35 -9.44 11.37 2.55
C GLU A 35 -8.78 11.53 1.17
N PRO A 36 -9.03 10.66 0.20
CA PRO A 36 -8.34 10.75 -1.07
C PRO A 36 -8.85 11.90 -1.90
N ASN A 37 -8.00 12.34 -2.78
CA ASN A 37 -8.32 13.24 -3.87
C ASN A 37 -9.44 12.64 -4.74
N LYS A 38 -10.26 13.49 -5.35
CA LYS A 38 -11.40 13.04 -6.16
C LYS A 38 -11.04 12.10 -7.30
N GLU A 39 -9.86 12.25 -7.89
CA GLU A 39 -9.41 11.39 -8.98
C GLU A 39 -9.11 9.97 -8.52
N GLU A 40 -8.78 9.82 -7.26
CA GLU A 40 -8.30 8.55 -6.71
C GLU A 40 -9.42 7.66 -6.24
N THR A 41 -10.59 8.22 -5.93
CA THR A 41 -11.76 7.43 -5.57
C THR A 41 -12.29 6.59 -6.73
N GLN A 42 -11.92 6.92 -7.96
CA GLN A 42 -12.37 6.20 -9.16
C GLN A 42 -11.90 4.74 -9.19
N MET A 43 -10.77 4.43 -8.57
CA MET A 43 -10.25 3.07 -8.55
C MET A 43 -10.90 2.17 -7.50
N SER A 44 -11.72 2.72 -6.63
CA SER A 44 -12.42 1.94 -5.62
C SER A 44 -13.85 1.70 -6.06
N SER A 45 -14.20 0.45 -6.25
CA SER A 45 -15.56 0.01 -6.55
C SER A 45 -16.15 -0.88 -5.47
N LEU A 46 -15.56 -0.85 -4.28
CA LEU A 46 -15.95 -1.76 -3.20
C LEU A 46 -17.39 -1.58 -2.73
N GLU A 47 -18.00 -0.42 -2.96
CA GLU A 47 -19.41 -0.18 -2.66
C GLU A 47 -20.36 -1.16 -3.35
N ASN A 48 -19.96 -1.66 -4.52
CA ASN A 48 -20.77 -2.56 -5.32
C ASN A 48 -20.39 -4.04 -5.13
N ILE A 49 -19.43 -4.30 -4.26
CA ILE A 49 -18.96 -5.66 -4.02
C ILE A 49 -19.90 -6.34 -3.03
N THR A 50 -20.43 -7.48 -3.46
CA THR A 50 -21.34 -8.29 -2.65
C THR A 50 -20.67 -9.49 -2.00
N SER A 51 -19.36 -9.64 -2.22
CA SER A 51 -18.60 -10.71 -1.61
C SER A 51 -18.59 -10.61 -0.09
N PRO A 52 -18.67 -11.74 0.61
CA PRO A 52 -18.71 -11.74 2.05
C PRO A 52 -17.43 -11.22 2.70
N LYS A 53 -16.31 -11.32 2.00
CA LYS A 53 -15.02 -10.91 2.51
C LYS A 53 -14.22 -10.23 1.43
N SER A 54 -13.59 -9.12 1.79
CA SER A 54 -12.82 -8.31 0.85
C SER A 54 -11.64 -7.66 1.54
N THR A 55 -10.63 -7.38 0.77
CA THR A 55 -9.51 -6.55 1.19
C THR A 55 -9.29 -5.41 0.21
N ILE A 56 -8.76 -4.31 0.72
CA ILE A 56 -8.38 -3.15 -0.06
C ILE A 56 -6.86 -3.02 0.01
N SER A 57 -6.23 -3.04 -1.14
CA SER A 57 -4.82 -2.69 -1.24
C SER A 57 -4.67 -1.19 -1.36
N THR A 58 -3.70 -0.64 -0.69
CA THR A 58 -3.47 0.79 -0.63
C THR A 58 -2.33 1.22 -1.56
N TYR A 59 -2.49 2.38 -2.13
CA TYR A 59 -1.55 2.93 -3.09
C TYR A 59 -1.41 4.43 -2.87
N THR A 60 -0.19 4.91 -2.72
CA THR A 60 0.07 6.33 -2.71
C THR A 60 0.21 6.83 -4.13
N ALA A 61 -0.74 7.66 -4.56
CA ALA A 61 -0.67 8.30 -5.86
C ALA A 61 0.26 9.51 -5.76
N THR A 62 1.34 9.45 -6.46
CA THR A 62 2.19 10.60 -6.77
C THR A 62 2.12 10.83 -8.27
N ASN A 63 2.43 12.06 -8.72
CA ASN A 63 2.46 12.31 -10.14
C ASN A 63 3.45 11.34 -10.81
N PRO A 64 3.00 10.43 -11.69
CA PRO A 64 3.89 9.44 -12.28
C PRO A 64 4.95 10.02 -13.21
N ASN A 65 4.76 11.28 -13.64
CA ASN A 65 5.72 11.99 -14.47
C ASN A 65 6.77 12.75 -13.65
N LEU A 66 6.61 12.81 -12.32
CA LEU A 66 7.61 13.37 -11.44
C LEU A 66 8.64 12.30 -11.14
N GLU A 67 9.81 12.49 -11.72
CA GLU A 67 10.95 11.67 -11.33
C GLU A 67 11.48 12.17 -9.99
N VAL A 68 11.78 11.23 -9.11
CA VAL A 68 12.54 11.56 -7.90
C VAL A 68 13.93 11.96 -8.34
N ALA A 69 14.29 13.20 -8.04
CA ALA A 69 15.61 13.70 -8.40
C ALA A 69 16.68 12.91 -7.65
N ASN A 70 17.60 12.33 -8.39
CA ASN A 70 18.78 11.71 -7.80
C ASN A 70 19.84 12.80 -7.59
N ASN A 71 19.83 13.37 -6.40
CA ASN A 71 20.72 14.47 -6.02
C ASN A 71 21.91 14.01 -5.16
N GLU A 72 22.21 12.73 -5.12
CA GLU A 72 23.27 12.19 -4.27
C GLU A 72 24.65 12.79 -4.59
N ASN A 73 24.86 13.16 -5.85
CA ASN A 73 26.12 13.75 -6.31
C ASN A 73 26.14 15.28 -6.26
N VAL A 74 25.04 15.90 -5.85
CA VAL A 74 24.98 17.35 -5.65
C VAL A 74 25.61 17.65 -4.31
N GLY A 75 26.49 18.65 -4.26
CA GLY A 75 27.08 19.14 -3.01
C GLY A 75 25.98 19.54 -2.03
N GLY A 76 26.31 19.73 -0.79
CA GLY A 76 25.40 20.11 0.25
C GLY A 76 25.61 19.32 1.53
N LYS A 77 24.96 19.75 2.58
CA LYS A 77 25.09 19.16 3.90
C LYS A 77 23.73 18.86 4.50
N ASP A 78 23.74 17.97 5.48
CA ASP A 78 22.57 17.70 6.31
C ASP A 78 22.27 18.93 7.18
N VAL A 79 21.09 19.51 6.96
CA VAL A 79 20.59 20.67 7.72
C VAL A 79 19.49 20.30 8.70
N SER A 80 19.38 19.04 9.06
CA SER A 80 18.36 18.57 10.01
C SER A 80 18.49 19.28 11.37
N ASP A 81 19.67 19.70 11.76
CA ASP A 81 19.93 20.48 12.98
C ASP A 81 19.38 21.92 12.92
N LYS A 82 19.06 22.43 11.72
CA LYS A 82 18.45 23.75 11.51
C LYS A 82 16.92 23.72 11.53
N ILE A 83 16.32 22.55 11.71
CA ILE A 83 14.88 22.38 11.69
C ILE A 83 14.30 22.66 13.07
N THR A 84 13.25 23.49 13.10
CA THR A 84 12.31 23.55 14.21
C THR A 84 11.03 22.83 13.78
N ILE A 85 10.66 21.79 14.51
CA ILE A 85 9.37 21.12 14.33
C ILE A 85 8.33 21.96 15.06
N VAL A 86 7.54 22.72 14.29
CA VAL A 86 6.48 23.54 14.83
C VAL A 86 5.32 22.68 15.30
N ASN A 87 4.99 21.67 14.50
CA ASN A 87 3.99 20.68 14.83
C ASN A 87 4.33 19.36 14.14
N SER A 88 4.06 18.26 14.81
CA SER A 88 4.19 16.93 14.26
C SER A 88 3.11 16.02 14.83
N ASN A 89 2.56 15.17 14.00
CA ASN A 89 1.50 14.28 14.40
C ASN A 89 1.42 13.08 13.46
N ILE A 90 1.10 11.93 14.02
CA ILE A 90 0.70 10.75 13.26
C ILE A 90 -0.79 10.54 13.53
N GLU A 91 -1.61 10.91 12.57
CA GLU A 91 -3.05 10.74 12.65
C GLU A 91 -3.41 9.30 12.29
N SER A 92 -4.15 8.65 13.16
CA SER A 92 -4.55 7.26 12.96
C SER A 92 -5.68 6.87 13.90
N ASN A 93 -6.48 5.91 13.49
CA ASN A 93 -7.30 5.15 14.42
C ASN A 93 -6.39 4.34 15.35
N ASP A 94 -6.88 4.02 16.55
CA ASP A 94 -6.12 3.19 17.49
C ASP A 94 -5.95 1.75 16.99
N THR A 95 -6.93 1.26 16.24
CA THR A 95 -6.84 0.00 15.50
C THR A 95 -6.78 0.29 14.01
N ILE A 96 -5.74 -0.19 13.35
CA ILE A 96 -5.59 -0.12 11.90
C ILE A 96 -5.92 -1.49 11.31
N ARG A 97 -6.81 -1.49 10.32
CA ARG A 97 -7.17 -2.68 9.54
C ARG A 97 -6.67 -2.51 8.10
N PRO A 98 -5.44 -2.97 7.80
CA PRO A 98 -4.86 -2.77 6.47
C PRO A 98 -5.70 -3.41 5.36
N HIS A 99 -6.31 -4.55 5.63
CA HIS A 99 -7.17 -5.22 4.66
C HIS A 99 -8.42 -4.41 4.30
N ASN A 100 -8.75 -3.43 5.11
CA ASN A 100 -9.81 -2.47 4.84
C ASN A 100 -9.28 -1.16 4.25
N GLY A 101 -8.02 -1.10 3.85
CA GLY A 101 -7.41 0.10 3.29
C GLY A 101 -7.06 1.16 4.34
N GLU A 102 -7.15 0.85 5.61
CA GLU A 102 -6.81 1.81 6.66
C GLU A 102 -5.30 2.01 6.76
N ARG A 103 -4.91 3.24 7.03
CA ARG A 103 -3.52 3.67 7.19
C ARG A 103 -3.44 4.78 8.22
N SER A 104 -2.22 5.20 8.54
CA SER A 104 -1.96 6.43 9.28
C SER A 104 -1.46 7.53 8.35
N THR A 105 -1.41 8.75 8.86
CA THR A 105 -0.92 9.91 8.11
C THR A 105 0.06 10.69 8.99
N LEU A 106 1.29 10.83 8.50
CA LEU A 106 2.32 11.63 9.14
C LEU A 106 2.18 13.08 8.68
N LYS A 107 2.08 13.98 9.63
CA LYS A 107 2.01 15.42 9.37
C LYS A 107 3.15 16.14 10.08
N TYR A 108 3.87 16.95 9.34
CA TYR A 108 4.90 17.85 9.84
C TYR A 108 4.64 19.27 9.40
N GLU A 109 4.85 20.18 10.31
CA GLU A 109 5.02 21.61 10.05
C GLU A 109 6.41 22.00 10.52
N LEU A 110 7.28 22.38 9.57
CA LEU A 110 8.70 22.61 9.80
C LEU A 110 9.07 24.04 9.45
N THR A 111 10.01 24.60 10.21
CA THR A 111 10.70 25.83 9.84
C THR A 111 12.20 25.56 9.85
N PHE A 112 12.91 26.34 9.06
CA PHE A 112 14.37 26.20 8.91
C PHE A 112 15.05 27.50 9.31
N ASP A 113 16.13 27.39 10.08
CA ASP A 113 16.99 28.51 10.42
C ASP A 113 17.68 29.05 9.18
N GLU A 114 18.22 30.25 9.28
CA GLU A 114 18.92 30.90 8.19
C GLU A 114 20.10 30.09 7.66
N GLY A 115 20.42 30.30 6.40
CA GLY A 115 21.64 29.77 5.79
C GLY A 115 21.47 28.43 5.11
N VAL A 116 20.23 27.97 4.90
CA VAL A 116 19.96 26.82 4.03
C VAL A 116 20.23 27.20 2.59
N LYS A 117 20.96 26.39 1.86
CA LYS A 117 21.39 26.63 0.49
C LYS A 117 20.99 25.49 -0.43
N GLU A 118 21.00 25.76 -1.71
CA GLU A 118 20.86 24.73 -2.75
C GLU A 118 21.78 23.54 -2.46
N GLY A 119 21.24 22.34 -2.57
CA GLY A 119 21.95 21.10 -2.32
C GLY A 119 21.91 20.61 -0.88
N ASP A 120 21.61 21.48 0.09
CA ASP A 120 21.41 21.05 1.45
C ASP A 120 20.17 20.14 1.56
N TYR A 121 20.15 19.27 2.56
CA TYR A 121 19.09 18.28 2.67
C TYR A 121 18.73 17.99 4.13
N PHE A 122 17.58 17.37 4.31
CA PHE A 122 17.17 16.77 5.58
C PHE A 122 16.53 15.41 5.35
N ASP A 123 16.62 14.56 6.36
CA ASP A 123 16.12 13.19 6.32
C ASP A 123 15.01 12.97 7.35
N ILE A 124 14.03 12.17 6.94
CA ILE A 124 13.00 11.63 7.81
C ILE A 124 13.18 10.13 7.87
N SER A 125 13.39 9.59 9.06
CA SER A 125 13.43 8.14 9.29
C SER A 125 12.07 7.64 9.74
N LEU A 126 11.68 6.47 9.26
CA LEU A 126 10.44 5.79 9.67
C LEU A 126 10.78 4.47 10.34
N SER A 127 10.00 4.08 11.33
CA SER A 127 10.04 2.71 11.85
C SER A 127 9.73 1.71 10.74
N ASN A 128 10.29 0.52 10.82
CA ASN A 128 10.22 -0.49 9.74
C ASN A 128 8.84 -1.13 9.55
N ASN A 129 7.89 -0.83 10.44
CA ASN A 129 6.53 -1.36 10.38
C ASN A 129 5.61 -0.61 9.41
N VAL A 130 6.10 0.48 8.82
CA VAL A 130 5.36 1.29 7.84
C VAL A 130 6.22 1.68 6.66
N ASN A 131 5.57 2.02 5.57
CA ASN A 131 6.18 2.63 4.39
C ASN A 131 5.23 3.67 3.78
N THR A 132 5.74 4.48 2.86
CA THR A 132 4.95 5.54 2.21
C THR A 132 4.36 5.12 0.87
N ARG A 133 4.68 3.92 0.39
CA ARG A 133 4.30 3.47 -0.95
C ARG A 133 3.10 2.53 -0.99
N GLY A 134 2.79 1.83 0.10
CA GLY A 134 1.77 0.80 0.10
C GLY A 134 2.08 -0.32 -0.89
N VAL A 135 1.16 -0.60 -1.81
CA VAL A 135 1.34 -1.63 -2.86
C VAL A 135 1.98 -1.09 -4.13
N SER A 136 2.31 0.19 -4.20
CA SER A 136 2.98 0.76 -5.36
C SER A 136 4.34 0.12 -5.59
N ALA A 137 4.60 -0.31 -6.81
CA ALA A 137 5.91 -0.81 -7.22
C ALA A 137 6.95 0.32 -7.34
N ILE A 138 6.49 1.57 -7.35
CA ILE A 138 7.36 2.74 -7.52
C ILE A 138 7.32 3.54 -6.23
N SER A 139 8.49 3.72 -5.62
CA SER A 139 8.65 4.50 -4.39
C SER A 139 8.97 5.95 -4.73
N LYS A 140 7.99 6.84 -4.53
CA LYS A 140 8.13 8.28 -4.74
C LYS A 140 7.51 9.02 -3.57
N VAL A 141 8.08 10.19 -3.26
CA VAL A 141 7.49 11.18 -2.36
C VAL A 141 7.33 12.50 -3.11
N PRO A 142 6.32 13.32 -2.77
CA PRO A 142 6.09 14.57 -3.49
C PRO A 142 7.20 15.56 -3.22
N GLU A 143 7.52 16.38 -4.23
CA GLU A 143 8.38 17.55 -4.02
C GLU A 143 7.68 18.53 -3.10
N ILE A 144 8.48 19.28 -2.32
CA ILE A 144 7.99 20.43 -1.58
C ILE A 144 7.90 21.58 -2.57
N LYS A 145 6.69 22.12 -2.77
CA LYS A 145 6.42 23.16 -3.73
C LYS A 145 5.77 24.37 -3.11
N ASN A 146 6.08 25.54 -3.69
CA ASN A 146 5.28 26.75 -3.55
C ASN A 146 4.62 27.01 -4.90
N GLY A 147 3.33 26.66 -5.02
CA GLY A 147 2.67 26.64 -6.32
C GLY A 147 3.36 25.65 -7.27
N GLU A 148 3.84 26.15 -8.40
CA GLU A 148 4.60 25.34 -9.38
C GLU A 148 6.11 25.31 -9.11
N THR A 149 6.59 26.12 -8.18
CA THR A 149 8.04 26.24 -7.91
C THR A 149 8.47 25.17 -6.92
N ILE A 150 9.48 24.40 -7.27
CA ILE A 150 10.02 23.34 -6.43
C ILE A 150 10.99 23.94 -5.43
N ILE A 151 10.73 23.75 -4.14
CA ILE A 151 11.61 24.17 -3.04
C ILE A 151 12.61 23.07 -2.72
N ALA A 152 12.14 21.83 -2.67
CA ALA A 152 12.98 20.68 -2.38
C ALA A 152 12.47 19.44 -3.12
N ASN A 153 13.41 18.65 -3.63
CA ASN A 153 13.14 17.37 -4.25
C ASN A 153 13.18 16.26 -3.20
N GLY A 154 12.20 15.36 -3.25
CA GLY A 154 12.13 14.22 -2.38
C GLY A 154 12.66 12.94 -3.01
N SER A 155 13.33 12.13 -2.23
CA SER A 155 13.78 10.80 -2.63
C SER A 155 13.68 9.82 -1.47
N ILE A 156 13.62 8.53 -1.80
CA ILE A 156 13.66 7.46 -0.82
C ILE A 156 15.01 6.75 -0.98
N LEU A 157 15.80 6.74 0.10
CA LEU A 157 17.11 6.13 0.11
C LEU A 157 17.00 4.60 0.22
N GLU A 158 18.09 3.89 -0.03
CA GLU A 158 18.14 2.42 0.06
C GLU A 158 17.73 1.89 1.43
N ASP A 159 18.04 2.62 2.51
CA ASP A 159 17.67 2.27 3.87
C ASP A 159 16.21 2.64 4.23
N GLY A 160 15.47 3.20 3.31
CA GLY A 160 14.08 3.61 3.48
C GLY A 160 13.88 5.02 4.01
N LYS A 161 14.94 5.74 4.36
CA LYS A 161 14.83 7.16 4.77
C LYS A 161 14.30 8.00 3.64
N ILE A 162 13.49 8.99 4.00
CA ILE A 162 13.01 10.02 3.07
C ILE A 162 13.98 11.19 3.14
N ARG A 163 14.54 11.56 2.02
CA ARG A 163 15.44 12.72 1.91
C ARG A 163 14.81 13.79 1.07
N TYR A 164 14.81 15.02 1.60
CA TYR A 164 14.44 16.22 0.87
C TYR A 164 15.69 17.08 0.65
N ARG A 165 15.99 17.35 -0.60
CA ARG A 165 17.14 18.17 -1.00
C ARG A 165 16.66 19.46 -1.61
N PHE A 166 17.16 20.59 -1.07
CA PHE A 166 16.75 21.92 -1.48
C PHE A 166 17.26 22.30 -2.87
N THR A 167 16.41 23.02 -3.60
CA THR A 167 16.73 23.67 -4.85
C THR A 167 17.30 25.07 -4.59
N ASP A 168 17.61 25.82 -5.66
CA ASP A 168 18.05 27.19 -5.58
C ASP A 168 16.98 28.17 -5.05
N TYR A 169 15.73 27.72 -4.94
CA TYR A 169 14.66 28.53 -4.35
C TYR A 169 15.03 29.09 -2.97
N VAL A 170 15.75 28.32 -2.16
CA VAL A 170 16.10 28.72 -0.78
C VAL A 170 17.26 29.70 -0.71
N ASN A 171 17.98 29.90 -1.79
CA ASN A 171 19.10 30.82 -1.84
C ASN A 171 18.59 32.25 -1.62
N ASN A 172 19.26 32.99 -0.74
CA ASN A 172 18.91 34.38 -0.38
C ASN A 172 17.49 34.57 0.16
N ARG A 173 16.86 33.50 0.66
CA ARG A 173 15.55 33.55 1.32
C ARG A 173 15.69 33.23 2.81
N GLU A 174 14.83 33.84 3.59
CA GLU A 174 14.64 33.54 5.00
C GLU A 174 13.27 32.93 5.24
N ASN A 175 13.00 32.52 6.46
CA ASN A 175 11.69 32.00 6.87
C ASN A 175 11.23 30.84 6.00
N ILE A 176 12.13 29.92 5.68
CA ILE A 176 11.80 28.72 4.92
C ILE A 176 10.93 27.83 5.79
N LYS A 177 9.78 27.44 5.26
CA LYS A 177 8.80 26.57 5.89
C LYS A 177 8.47 25.42 4.97
N ALA A 178 8.12 24.28 5.56
CA ALA A 178 7.62 23.13 4.84
C ALA A 178 6.49 22.46 5.62
N ASN A 179 5.47 22.05 4.90
CA ASN A 179 4.39 21.24 5.43
C ASN A 179 4.36 19.92 4.66
N LEU A 180 4.31 18.83 5.40
CA LEU A 180 4.28 17.49 4.84
C LEU A 180 3.05 16.77 5.35
N SER A 181 2.38 16.03 4.47
CA SER A 181 1.32 15.10 4.80
C SER A 181 1.57 13.82 4.01
N LEU A 182 2.08 12.80 4.69
CA LEU A 182 2.53 11.56 4.08
C LEU A 182 1.71 10.39 4.62
N ASN A 183 1.18 9.57 3.72
CA ASN A 183 0.52 8.33 4.12
C ASN A 183 1.56 7.32 4.60
N LEU A 184 1.25 6.68 5.70
CA LEU A 184 2.05 5.60 6.27
C LEU A 184 1.22 4.33 6.25
N PHE A 185 1.61 3.39 5.40
CA PHE A 185 0.94 2.10 5.26
C PHE A 185 1.65 1.04 6.09
N ILE A 186 0.88 0.24 6.80
CA ILE A 186 1.44 -0.92 7.50
C ILE A 186 2.13 -1.84 6.48
N ASP A 187 3.36 -2.20 6.76
CA ASP A 187 4.13 -3.09 5.89
C ASP A 187 3.75 -4.55 6.18
N PRO A 188 3.13 -5.25 5.23
CA PRO A 188 2.70 -6.63 5.46
C PRO A 188 3.85 -7.62 5.63
N LYS A 189 5.07 -7.24 5.22
CA LYS A 189 6.25 -8.08 5.38
C LYS A 189 6.79 -8.07 6.80
N THR A 190 6.76 -6.91 7.44
CA THR A 190 7.34 -6.69 8.77
C THR A 190 6.31 -6.75 9.88
N VAL A 191 5.02 -6.64 9.53
CA VAL A 191 3.90 -6.82 10.44
C VAL A 191 3.03 -7.97 9.92
N PRO A 192 3.49 -9.21 10.05
CA PRO A 192 2.81 -10.36 9.43
C PRO A 192 1.56 -10.83 10.18
N ARG A 193 1.36 -10.38 11.43
CA ARG A 193 0.29 -10.83 12.29
C ARG A 193 -0.38 -9.68 13.03
N ASP A 194 -1.58 -9.93 13.53
CA ASP A 194 -2.25 -9.04 14.48
C ASP A 194 -1.29 -8.74 15.63
N SER A 195 -1.08 -7.45 15.92
CA SER A 195 -0.08 -7.05 16.91
C SER A 195 -0.19 -5.58 17.28
N ASN A 196 0.34 -5.25 18.46
CA ASN A 196 0.59 -3.88 18.84
C ASN A 196 1.84 -3.37 18.13
N GLN A 197 1.76 -2.16 17.57
CA GLN A 197 2.85 -1.55 16.84
C GLN A 197 3.03 -0.10 17.29
N SER A 198 4.28 0.32 17.40
CA SER A 198 4.62 1.74 17.58
C SER A 198 5.11 2.29 16.24
N ILE A 199 4.37 3.22 15.68
CA ILE A 199 4.77 3.92 14.44
C ILE A 199 5.58 5.14 14.86
N ILE A 200 6.81 5.25 14.38
CA ILE A 200 7.74 6.29 14.78
C ILE A 200 8.33 6.95 13.54
N ALA A 201 8.25 8.27 13.49
CA ALA A 201 8.95 9.10 12.52
C ALA A 201 9.98 9.96 13.26
N THR A 202 11.17 10.10 12.70
CA THR A 202 12.27 10.81 13.38
C THR A 202 12.93 11.81 12.44
N ILE A 203 13.09 13.04 12.92
CA ILE A 203 13.93 14.07 12.30
C ILE A 203 14.94 14.54 13.34
N ASN A 204 16.23 14.47 13.01
CA ASN A 204 17.31 14.93 13.90
C ASN A 204 17.17 14.40 15.34
N GLY A 205 16.89 13.12 15.48
CA GLY A 205 16.73 12.46 16.77
C GLY A 205 15.43 12.77 17.52
N LYS A 206 14.56 13.61 16.96
CA LYS A 206 13.26 13.95 17.56
C LYS A 206 12.19 13.04 17.00
N GLU A 207 11.56 12.27 17.88
CA GLU A 207 10.58 11.26 17.51
C GLU A 207 9.16 11.80 17.59
N THR A 208 8.36 11.39 16.63
CA THR A 208 6.89 11.50 16.63
C THR A 208 6.35 10.10 16.60
N GLN A 209 5.50 9.73 17.55
CA GLN A 209 5.07 8.36 17.77
C GLN A 209 3.56 8.24 17.88
N LYS A 210 3.02 7.15 17.33
CA LYS A 210 1.64 6.71 17.54
C LYS A 210 1.63 5.21 17.77
N ASP A 211 1.06 4.79 18.87
CA ASP A 211 0.83 3.38 19.17
C ASP A 211 -0.51 2.93 18.58
N VAL A 212 -0.51 1.81 17.90
CA VAL A 212 -1.68 1.26 17.22
C VAL A 212 -1.73 -0.24 17.41
N TYR A 213 -2.94 -0.79 17.27
CA TYR A 213 -3.13 -2.23 17.12
C TYR A 213 -3.43 -2.53 15.65
N VAL A 214 -2.71 -3.47 15.06
CA VAL A 214 -2.93 -3.90 13.68
C VAL A 214 -3.76 -5.17 13.68
N LYS A 215 -4.85 -5.18 12.93
CA LYS A 215 -5.77 -6.30 12.83
C LYS A 215 -6.07 -6.66 11.38
N TYR A 216 -5.95 -7.94 11.07
CA TYR A 216 -6.21 -8.49 9.74
C TYR A 216 -7.51 -9.30 9.69
N LEU A 217 -8.06 -9.48 8.49
CA LEU A 217 -9.20 -10.35 8.23
C LEU A 217 -8.75 -11.79 7.98
N ASN A 218 -9.53 -12.77 8.38
CA ASN A 218 -9.13 -14.18 8.34
C ASN A 218 -9.61 -14.98 7.14
N GLY A 219 -10.60 -14.51 6.40
CA GLY A 219 -11.09 -15.19 5.20
C GLY A 219 -11.96 -16.42 5.39
N ILE A 220 -12.43 -16.70 6.59
CA ILE A 220 -13.25 -17.88 6.89
C ILE A 220 -14.72 -17.49 6.90
N ASN A 221 -15.57 -18.23 6.16
CA ASN A 221 -17.00 -18.04 6.22
C ASN A 221 -17.65 -18.97 7.25
N ASN A 222 -18.96 -18.85 7.44
CA ASN A 222 -19.69 -19.58 8.46
C ASN A 222 -19.96 -21.06 8.12
N VAL A 223 -19.69 -21.48 6.89
CA VAL A 223 -19.81 -22.89 6.47
C VAL A 223 -18.44 -23.57 6.34
N GLY A 224 -17.37 -22.92 6.81
CA GLY A 224 -16.04 -23.51 6.90
C GLY A 224 -15.19 -23.43 5.64
N LEU A 225 -15.70 -22.84 4.58
CA LEU A 225 -14.88 -22.55 3.41
C LEU A 225 -14.07 -21.29 3.68
N SER A 226 -12.85 -21.28 3.24
CA SER A 226 -11.97 -20.13 3.48
C SER A 226 -11.18 -19.74 2.23
N VAL A 227 -11.12 -18.46 2.02
CA VAL A 227 -10.33 -17.83 0.96
C VAL A 227 -9.98 -16.41 1.39
N ASN A 228 -8.78 -15.99 1.09
CA ASN A 228 -8.32 -14.64 1.35
C ASN A 228 -7.45 -14.20 0.18
N GLY A 229 -7.19 -12.93 0.06
CA GLY A 229 -6.37 -12.44 -1.03
C GLY A 229 -5.92 -11.01 -0.79
N SER A 230 -4.94 -10.60 -1.57
CA SER A 230 -4.43 -9.24 -1.55
C SER A 230 -3.80 -8.90 -2.91
N ILE A 231 -4.02 -7.67 -3.37
CA ILE A 231 -3.18 -7.09 -4.40
C ILE A 231 -1.93 -6.60 -3.69
N VAL A 232 -0.80 -7.23 -3.99
CA VAL A 232 0.45 -6.99 -3.25
C VAL A 232 1.40 -6.05 -3.97
N SER A 233 1.20 -5.84 -5.26
CA SER A 233 1.99 -4.93 -6.06
C SER A 233 1.16 -4.34 -7.19
N LEU A 234 1.28 -3.05 -7.42
CA LEU A 234 0.65 -2.34 -8.52
C LEU A 234 1.68 -1.42 -9.17
N ASN A 235 1.87 -1.55 -10.48
CA ASN A 235 2.71 -0.64 -11.26
C ASN A 235 1.82 0.18 -12.21
N LYS A 236 1.63 1.46 -11.89
CA LYS A 236 0.77 2.35 -12.64
C LYS A 236 1.43 2.87 -13.93
N GLN A 237 2.74 2.77 -14.07
CA GLN A 237 3.44 3.19 -15.29
C GLN A 237 3.24 2.21 -16.44
N ASN A 238 3.32 0.91 -16.15
CA ASN A 238 3.13 -0.13 -17.16
C ASN A 238 1.81 -0.89 -17.02
N ASN A 239 0.95 -0.49 -16.08
CA ASN A 239 -0.37 -1.07 -15.84
C ASN A 239 -0.31 -2.57 -15.60
N THR A 240 0.51 -2.97 -14.65
CA THR A 240 0.64 -4.35 -14.19
C THR A 240 0.36 -4.47 -12.70
N PHE A 241 -0.06 -5.63 -12.26
CA PHE A 241 -0.27 -5.89 -10.84
C PHE A 241 -0.01 -7.36 -10.52
N THR A 242 0.19 -7.62 -9.24
CA THR A 242 0.31 -8.95 -8.67
C THR A 242 -0.75 -9.15 -7.59
N HIS A 243 -1.50 -10.23 -7.71
CA HIS A 243 -2.45 -10.69 -6.71
C HIS A 243 -1.95 -11.99 -6.07
N LEU A 244 -2.07 -12.10 -4.77
CA LEU A 244 -1.88 -13.35 -4.03
C LEU A 244 -3.22 -13.79 -3.46
N ALA A 245 -3.58 -15.03 -3.74
CA ALA A 245 -4.76 -15.67 -3.13
C ALA A 245 -4.30 -16.74 -2.16
N TYR A 246 -4.91 -16.74 -0.97
CA TYR A 246 -4.82 -17.84 -0.01
C TYR A 246 -6.03 -18.74 -0.20
N ILE A 247 -5.79 -19.96 -0.61
CA ILE A 247 -6.83 -20.94 -0.83
C ILE A 247 -6.86 -21.91 0.34
N ASN A 248 -8.02 -22.02 0.99
CA ASN A 248 -8.24 -22.90 2.12
C ASN A 248 -7.30 -22.62 3.31
N PRO A 249 -7.11 -21.33 3.72
CA PRO A 249 -6.20 -21.01 4.83
C PRO A 249 -6.63 -21.64 6.15
N ASN A 250 -7.90 -22.03 6.31
CA ASN A 250 -8.40 -22.74 7.47
C ASN A 250 -8.01 -24.23 7.49
N ASN A 251 -7.40 -24.71 6.41
CA ASN A 251 -6.81 -26.03 6.27
C ASN A 251 -7.78 -27.19 6.54
N PHE A 252 -8.99 -27.10 5.98
CA PHE A 252 -9.94 -28.21 6.00
C PHE A 252 -9.77 -29.11 4.76
N LYS A 253 -10.31 -30.31 4.84
CA LYS A 253 -10.42 -31.22 3.68
C LYS A 253 -11.72 -30.94 2.95
N ILE A 254 -11.62 -30.57 1.69
CA ILE A 254 -12.76 -30.22 0.85
C ILE A 254 -12.69 -31.06 -0.41
N PRO A 255 -13.48 -32.15 -0.52
CA PRO A 255 -13.51 -32.94 -1.73
C PRO A 255 -14.11 -32.16 -2.90
N ALA A 256 -13.60 -32.42 -4.10
CA ALA A 256 -14.13 -31.86 -5.34
C ALA A 256 -14.29 -30.33 -5.31
N ALA A 257 -13.24 -29.62 -4.91
CA ALA A 257 -13.24 -28.18 -4.84
C ALA A 257 -12.80 -27.54 -6.16
N THR A 258 -13.39 -26.39 -6.48
CA THR A 258 -13.00 -25.57 -7.62
C THR A 258 -12.65 -24.15 -7.16
N VAL A 259 -11.55 -23.64 -7.65
CA VAL A 259 -11.10 -22.25 -7.38
C VAL A 259 -11.17 -21.46 -8.67
N TYR A 260 -11.76 -20.29 -8.59
CA TYR A 260 -11.79 -19.32 -9.69
C TYR A 260 -11.09 -18.03 -9.23
N GLY A 261 -10.20 -17.54 -10.08
CA GLY A 261 -9.64 -16.21 -9.93
C GLY A 261 -10.00 -15.39 -11.17
N GLN A 262 -10.49 -14.15 -10.97
CA GLN A 262 -10.89 -13.34 -12.12
C GLN A 262 -10.77 -11.84 -11.82
N ILE A 263 -10.32 -11.11 -12.83
CA ILE A 263 -10.43 -9.67 -12.84
C ILE A 263 -11.87 -9.34 -13.21
N ILE A 264 -12.66 -8.86 -12.24
CA ILE A 264 -14.07 -8.53 -12.47
C ILE A 264 -14.28 -7.10 -12.95
N ASN A 265 -13.36 -6.18 -12.63
CA ASN A 265 -13.31 -4.83 -13.16
C ASN A 265 -11.88 -4.48 -13.53
N GLY A 266 -11.69 -3.86 -14.68
CA GLY A 266 -10.38 -3.38 -15.11
C GLY A 266 -9.55 -4.42 -15.86
N ASN A 267 -10.17 -5.45 -16.40
CA ASN A 267 -9.46 -6.40 -17.26
C ASN A 267 -9.12 -5.76 -18.60
N LYS A 268 -7.86 -5.89 -19.00
CA LYS A 268 -7.41 -5.47 -20.32
C LYS A 268 -7.74 -6.57 -21.34
N GLN A 269 -8.66 -6.28 -22.26
CA GLN A 269 -9.18 -7.21 -23.25
C GLN A 269 -8.23 -7.31 -24.45
N ASP A 270 -6.98 -7.65 -24.24
CA ASP A 270 -5.95 -7.73 -25.29
C ASP A 270 -5.54 -9.15 -25.68
N GLY A 271 -6.19 -10.15 -25.10
CA GLY A 271 -5.90 -11.55 -25.36
C GLY A 271 -4.65 -12.09 -24.67
N ASN A 272 -3.91 -11.27 -23.94
CA ASN A 272 -2.73 -11.71 -23.20
C ASN A 272 -3.14 -12.58 -22.01
N LEU A 273 -2.36 -13.63 -21.78
CA LEU A 273 -2.57 -14.52 -20.64
C LEU A 273 -1.80 -13.97 -19.42
N PRO A 274 -2.40 -14.03 -18.22
CA PRO A 274 -1.68 -13.78 -17.00
C PRO A 274 -0.66 -14.89 -16.72
N SER A 275 0.33 -14.59 -15.91
CA SER A 275 1.20 -15.60 -15.32
C SER A 275 0.58 -16.09 -14.02
N VAL A 276 0.29 -17.37 -13.94
CA VAL A 276 -0.32 -17.97 -12.73
C VAL A 276 0.58 -19.07 -12.22
N LYS A 277 0.94 -18.97 -10.94
CA LYS A 277 1.71 -20.00 -10.25
C LYS A 277 0.99 -20.42 -8.98
N VAL A 278 1.00 -21.71 -8.71
CA VAL A 278 0.33 -22.31 -7.56
C VAL A 278 1.37 -22.96 -6.65
N PHE A 279 1.31 -22.59 -5.36
CA PHE A 279 2.23 -23.08 -4.35
C PHE A 279 1.46 -23.79 -3.25
N LYS A 280 1.92 -24.97 -2.86
CA LYS A 280 1.44 -25.64 -1.67
C LYS A 280 2.16 -25.05 -0.46
N VAL A 281 1.41 -24.70 0.57
CA VAL A 281 1.97 -24.18 1.81
C VAL A 281 2.41 -25.34 2.69
N LEU A 282 3.72 -25.42 2.95
CA LEU A 282 4.30 -26.52 3.72
C LEU A 282 4.11 -26.37 5.22
N LYS A 283 3.99 -25.14 5.71
CA LYS A 283 3.81 -24.80 7.13
C LYS A 283 2.60 -23.86 7.28
N PRO A 284 1.37 -24.37 7.20
CA PRO A 284 0.18 -23.50 7.20
C PRO A 284 0.06 -22.60 8.43
N ASN A 285 0.53 -23.05 9.59
CA ASN A 285 0.45 -22.28 10.83
C ASN A 285 1.38 -21.07 10.85
N GLU A 286 2.36 -21.02 9.95
CA GLU A 286 3.30 -19.92 9.81
C GLU A 286 2.92 -18.96 8.68
N LEU A 287 1.80 -19.21 8.00
CA LEU A 287 1.32 -18.34 6.94
C LEU A 287 0.94 -16.96 7.50
N ASN A 288 1.37 -15.91 6.84
CA ASN A 288 1.16 -14.54 7.32
C ASN A 288 -0.31 -14.13 7.28
N GLN A 289 -0.82 -13.60 8.37
CA GLN A 289 -2.17 -13.02 8.43
C GLN A 289 -2.31 -11.79 7.53
N SER A 290 -1.20 -11.12 7.25
CA SER A 290 -1.15 -9.93 6.38
C SER A 290 -1.43 -10.23 4.90
N VAL A 291 -1.56 -11.51 4.53
CA VAL A 291 -1.75 -11.98 3.15
C VAL A 291 -0.62 -11.47 2.25
N TYR A 292 0.58 -11.63 2.74
CA TYR A 292 1.82 -11.46 2.00
C TYR A 292 2.63 -12.75 2.13
N ALA A 293 3.13 -13.23 1.01
CA ALA A 293 3.93 -14.44 0.97
C ALA A 293 5.13 -14.26 0.02
N ASP A 294 6.32 -14.54 0.51
CA ASP A 294 7.49 -14.69 -0.34
C ASP A 294 7.52 -16.11 -0.89
N THR A 295 6.95 -16.28 -2.07
CA THR A 295 6.83 -17.59 -2.71
C THR A 295 8.17 -18.17 -3.18
N SER A 296 9.25 -17.41 -3.11
CA SER A 296 10.61 -17.89 -3.37
C SER A 296 11.20 -18.68 -2.20
N ASP A 297 10.61 -18.58 -1.02
CA ASP A 297 11.01 -19.35 0.15
C ASP A 297 10.55 -20.80 0.01
N THR A 298 11.44 -21.66 -0.44
CA THR A 298 11.16 -23.09 -0.69
C THR A 298 10.96 -23.91 0.57
N SER A 299 11.35 -23.38 1.74
CA SER A 299 11.06 -24.02 3.02
C SER A 299 9.59 -23.89 3.41
N MET A 300 8.91 -22.91 2.87
CA MET A 300 7.51 -22.57 3.15
C MET A 300 6.56 -22.91 2.01
N PHE A 301 7.01 -22.76 0.76
CA PHE A 301 6.18 -22.88 -0.43
C PHE A 301 6.79 -23.86 -1.42
N GLN A 302 5.96 -24.81 -1.88
CA GLN A 302 6.32 -25.76 -2.94
C GLN A 302 5.56 -25.41 -4.21
N ASP A 303 6.29 -25.14 -5.28
CA ASP A 303 5.67 -24.90 -6.59
C ASP A 303 5.04 -26.19 -7.12
N VAL A 304 3.73 -26.20 -7.24
CA VAL A 304 2.95 -27.35 -7.73
C VAL A 304 2.18 -26.99 -9.00
N THR A 305 2.55 -25.92 -9.66
CA THR A 305 1.83 -25.39 -10.83
C THR A 305 1.61 -26.47 -11.91
N ASN A 306 2.63 -27.30 -12.17
CA ASN A 306 2.56 -28.33 -13.19
C ASN A 306 1.86 -29.63 -12.72
N ASP A 307 1.57 -29.73 -11.43
CA ASP A 307 0.96 -30.93 -10.84
C ASP A 307 -0.54 -30.73 -10.54
N ILE A 308 -1.06 -29.58 -10.89
CA ILE A 308 -2.43 -29.16 -10.60
C ILE A 308 -3.21 -28.98 -11.90
N ASN A 309 -4.49 -29.28 -11.87
CA ASN A 309 -5.41 -29.03 -12.98
C ASN A 309 -5.73 -27.53 -13.05
N LEU A 310 -4.86 -26.78 -13.71
CA LEU A 310 -4.92 -25.32 -13.85
C LEU A 310 -5.26 -24.96 -15.30
N ASN A 311 -6.31 -24.16 -15.48
CA ASN A 311 -6.66 -23.55 -16.75
C ASN A 311 -6.57 -22.02 -16.64
N VAL A 312 -5.82 -21.40 -17.54
CA VAL A 312 -5.57 -19.95 -17.55
C VAL A 312 -6.14 -19.35 -18.82
N THR A 313 -6.92 -18.28 -18.66
CA THR A 313 -7.46 -17.49 -19.77
C THR A 313 -7.17 -16.02 -19.54
N ASN A 314 -7.51 -15.14 -20.48
CA ASN A 314 -7.30 -13.69 -20.28
C ASN A 314 -8.06 -13.21 -19.04
N GLY A 315 -7.30 -12.69 -18.07
CA GLY A 315 -7.85 -12.15 -16.83
C GLY A 315 -8.37 -13.18 -15.82
N ASN A 316 -8.24 -14.48 -16.07
CA ASN A 316 -8.87 -15.51 -15.25
C ASN A 316 -7.98 -16.73 -15.06
N TYR A 317 -8.23 -17.46 -13.97
CA TYR A 317 -7.77 -18.83 -13.82
C TYR A 317 -8.85 -19.69 -13.16
N GLN A 318 -8.77 -21.00 -13.40
CA GLN A 318 -9.58 -22.02 -12.74
C GLN A 318 -8.69 -23.15 -12.31
N ILE A 319 -8.88 -23.63 -11.09
CA ILE A 319 -8.18 -24.80 -10.57
C ILE A 319 -9.21 -25.78 -10.07
N ASP A 320 -9.15 -27.03 -10.56
CA ASP A 320 -9.99 -28.13 -10.12
C ASP A 320 -9.18 -29.08 -9.24
N PHE A 321 -9.68 -29.30 -8.03
CA PHE A 321 -9.11 -30.25 -7.08
C PHE A 321 -10.04 -31.43 -6.88
N ASP A 322 -9.53 -32.64 -7.04
CA ASP A 322 -10.26 -33.84 -6.64
C ASP A 322 -10.43 -33.85 -5.11
N ASN A 323 -9.36 -33.53 -4.41
CA ASN A 323 -9.34 -33.32 -2.97
C ASN A 323 -8.50 -32.10 -2.65
N LEU A 324 -9.14 -31.08 -2.13
CA LEU A 324 -8.45 -29.94 -1.55
C LEU A 324 -8.20 -30.24 -0.08
N ASP A 325 -6.99 -30.69 0.23
CA ASP A 325 -6.62 -31.14 1.57
C ASP A 325 -5.42 -30.36 2.15
N SER A 326 -5.02 -29.30 1.49
CA SER A 326 -3.90 -28.47 1.88
C SER A 326 -4.22 -27.00 1.69
N VAL A 327 -3.35 -26.15 2.19
CA VAL A 327 -3.39 -24.71 1.94
C VAL A 327 -2.55 -24.38 0.71
N TYR A 328 -3.06 -23.53 -0.16
CA TYR A 328 -2.34 -23.10 -1.36
C TYR A 328 -2.28 -21.58 -1.44
N VAL A 329 -1.22 -21.09 -2.07
CA VAL A 329 -1.08 -19.70 -2.48
C VAL A 329 -1.06 -19.66 -4.01
N VAL A 330 -1.92 -18.85 -4.59
CA VAL A 330 -1.93 -18.61 -6.04
C VAL A 330 -1.39 -17.22 -6.31
N LYS A 331 -0.29 -17.16 -7.05
CA LYS A 331 0.31 -15.90 -7.48
C LYS A 331 -0.14 -15.61 -8.91
N PHE A 332 -0.80 -14.48 -9.07
CA PHE A 332 -1.37 -14.01 -10.34
C PHE A 332 -0.70 -12.70 -10.73
N ASP A 333 0.03 -12.70 -11.83
CA ASP A 333 0.66 -11.53 -12.42
C ASP A 333 0.00 -11.20 -13.75
N SER A 334 -0.49 -9.98 -13.90
CA SER A 334 -1.23 -9.58 -15.09
C SER A 334 -1.10 -8.10 -15.39
N THR A 335 -1.45 -7.74 -16.61
CA THR A 335 -1.78 -6.37 -16.97
C THR A 335 -3.21 -6.06 -16.53
N TYR A 336 -3.52 -4.76 -16.41
CA TYR A 336 -4.86 -4.28 -16.19
C TYR A 336 -5.14 -3.07 -17.08
N ASP A 337 -6.42 -2.71 -17.25
CA ASP A 337 -6.81 -1.54 -18.02
C ASP A 337 -6.59 -0.26 -17.19
N GLY A 338 -5.55 0.49 -17.55
CA GLY A 338 -5.21 1.74 -16.85
C GLY A 338 -6.23 2.85 -17.01
N ASP A 339 -7.14 2.75 -17.97
CA ASP A 339 -8.23 3.72 -18.20
C ASP A 339 -9.52 3.32 -17.49
N ALA A 340 -9.56 2.15 -16.88
CA ALA A 340 -10.73 1.70 -16.14
C ALA A 340 -10.92 2.50 -14.85
N GLN A 341 -12.16 2.65 -14.42
CA GLN A 341 -12.49 3.33 -13.16
C GLN A 341 -12.13 2.54 -11.92
N SER A 342 -11.96 1.24 -12.05
CA SER A 342 -11.62 0.38 -10.92
C SER A 342 -10.84 -0.85 -11.38
N LEU A 343 -10.03 -1.38 -10.48
CA LEU A 343 -9.41 -2.69 -10.60
C LEU A 343 -9.93 -3.53 -9.44
N THR A 344 -10.64 -4.61 -9.77
CA THR A 344 -11.16 -5.53 -8.76
C THR A 344 -10.88 -6.96 -9.18
N PHE A 345 -10.33 -7.72 -8.25
CA PHE A 345 -10.03 -9.14 -8.44
C PHE A 345 -10.87 -9.98 -7.47
N ARG A 346 -11.53 -11.01 -8.01
CA ARG A 346 -12.34 -11.94 -7.21
C ARG A 346 -11.72 -13.32 -7.20
N THR A 347 -11.59 -13.88 -6.01
CA THR A 347 -11.22 -15.28 -5.81
C THR A 347 -12.41 -16.02 -5.21
N THR A 348 -12.81 -17.14 -5.82
CA THR A 348 -13.95 -17.94 -5.36
C THR A 348 -13.51 -19.37 -5.15
N LEU A 349 -13.86 -19.93 -3.99
CA LEU A 349 -13.70 -21.33 -3.67
C LEU A 349 -15.08 -21.96 -3.58
N SER A 350 -15.34 -22.98 -4.40
CA SER A 350 -16.57 -23.76 -4.36
C SER A 350 -16.25 -25.19 -3.96
N GLY A 351 -17.05 -25.75 -3.08
CA GLY A 351 -16.85 -27.13 -2.63
C GLY A 351 -17.84 -27.53 -1.55
N LEU A 352 -17.69 -28.75 -1.06
CA LEU A 352 -18.49 -29.26 0.04
C LEU A 352 -18.07 -28.60 1.35
N SER A 353 -19.05 -28.17 2.13
CA SER A 353 -18.82 -27.60 3.47
C SER A 353 -18.15 -28.64 4.39
N PRO A 354 -17.07 -28.28 5.09
CA PRO A 354 -16.52 -29.15 6.12
C PRO A 354 -17.37 -29.19 7.41
N TYR A 355 -18.35 -28.31 7.56
CA TYR A 355 -19.20 -28.22 8.73
C TYR A 355 -20.55 -28.92 8.53
N TYR A 356 -21.10 -28.88 7.30
CA TYR A 356 -22.44 -29.37 7.00
C TYR A 356 -22.36 -30.48 5.96
N LYS A 357 -22.79 -31.64 6.31
CA LYS A 357 -22.75 -32.80 5.42
C LYS A 357 -23.58 -32.56 4.16
N ASP A 358 -23.02 -32.97 3.00
CA ASP A 358 -23.65 -32.87 1.69
C ASP A 358 -24.10 -31.46 1.28
N TYR A 359 -23.55 -30.46 1.93
CA TYR A 359 -23.85 -29.07 1.61
C TYR A 359 -22.73 -28.49 0.71
N TYR A 360 -23.06 -28.27 -0.55
CA TYR A 360 -22.16 -27.61 -1.50
C TYR A 360 -22.31 -26.09 -1.41
N SER A 361 -21.22 -25.39 -1.32
CA SER A 361 -21.24 -23.98 -1.06
C SER A 361 -20.05 -23.27 -1.69
N GLN A 362 -19.98 -21.96 -1.56
CA GLN A 362 -18.87 -21.17 -2.03
C GLN A 362 -18.50 -20.04 -1.07
N ALA A 363 -17.24 -19.65 -1.12
CA ALA A 363 -16.72 -18.46 -0.48
C ALA A 363 -16.05 -17.62 -1.53
N SER A 364 -16.25 -16.31 -1.49
CA SER A 364 -15.59 -15.35 -2.38
C SER A 364 -14.88 -14.28 -1.60
N TRP A 365 -13.78 -13.82 -2.17
CA TRP A 365 -12.98 -12.72 -1.64
C TRP A 365 -12.67 -11.74 -2.75
N ASP A 366 -13.04 -10.48 -2.55
CA ASP A 366 -12.79 -9.43 -3.53
C ASP A 366 -11.69 -8.49 -3.05
N ASN A 367 -10.81 -8.14 -3.95
CA ASN A 367 -9.75 -7.18 -3.72
C ASN A 367 -9.89 -6.01 -4.67
N GLY A 368 -9.87 -4.81 -4.11
CA GLY A 368 -9.79 -3.56 -4.85
C GLY A 368 -8.56 -2.77 -4.41
N VAL A 369 -8.32 -1.65 -5.07
CA VAL A 369 -7.23 -0.74 -4.76
C VAL A 369 -7.79 0.64 -4.47
N LEU A 370 -7.36 1.24 -3.35
CA LEU A 370 -7.61 2.63 -3.03
C LEU A 370 -6.33 3.44 -3.21
N PHE A 371 -6.49 4.63 -3.77
CA PHE A 371 -5.39 5.56 -3.98
C PHE A 371 -5.46 6.68 -2.95
N TYR A 372 -4.33 6.96 -2.34
CA TYR A 372 -4.14 8.08 -1.43
C TYR A 372 -3.05 8.99 -1.98
N GLN A 373 -3.20 10.27 -1.75
CA GLN A 373 -2.22 11.25 -2.18
C GLN A 373 -1.39 11.74 -1.00
N ASN A 374 -0.07 11.76 -1.18
CA ASN A 374 0.83 12.48 -0.31
C ASN A 374 0.90 13.94 -0.74
N ASN A 375 1.03 14.84 0.20
CA ASN A 375 1.11 16.27 -0.05
C ASN A 375 2.33 16.86 0.64
N ALA A 376 2.95 17.79 -0.04
CA ALA A 376 4.05 18.58 0.48
C ALA A 376 3.97 19.98 -0.11
N ASP A 377 4.07 20.98 0.72
CA ASP A 377 4.15 22.36 0.31
C ASP A 377 5.14 23.12 1.19
N GLY A 378 5.48 24.32 0.77
CA GLY A 378 6.37 25.17 1.52
C GLY A 378 6.35 26.59 1.00
N GLU A 379 7.03 27.42 1.71
CA GLU A 379 7.21 28.83 1.35
C GLU A 379 8.51 29.38 1.95
N GLY A 380 8.88 30.57 1.51
CA GLY A 380 9.95 31.35 2.06
C GLY A 380 9.68 32.82 1.81
N SER A 381 10.38 33.71 2.49
CA SER A 381 10.29 35.13 2.24
C SER A 381 10.76 35.45 0.80
N ASP A 382 10.42 36.63 0.31
CA ASP A 382 10.94 37.06 -0.99
C ASP A 382 12.47 37.06 -0.99
N PRO A 383 13.10 36.77 -2.13
CA PRO A 383 14.55 36.75 -2.19
C PRO A 383 15.12 38.10 -1.82
N LYS A 384 16.19 38.11 -1.02
CA LYS A 384 16.97 39.30 -0.76
C LYS A 384 17.76 39.65 -2.04
N PRO A 385 17.85 40.94 -2.40
CA PRO A 385 18.69 41.32 -3.51
C PRO A 385 20.15 40.98 -3.20
N ASP A 386 20.89 40.60 -4.25
CA ASP A 386 22.32 40.39 -4.12
C ASP A 386 22.98 41.67 -3.60
N PRO A 387 24.00 41.57 -2.74
CA PRO A 387 24.71 42.75 -2.29
C PRO A 387 25.29 43.50 -3.50
N GLU A 388 25.14 44.83 -3.49
CA GLU A 388 25.75 45.66 -4.53
C GLU A 388 27.27 45.44 -4.55
N PRO A 389 27.89 45.35 -5.75
CA PRO A 389 29.32 45.23 -5.81
C PRO A 389 29.96 46.44 -5.16
N THR A 390 30.98 46.20 -4.34
CA THR A 390 31.76 47.27 -3.75
C THR A 390 32.37 48.08 -4.86
N PRO A 391 32.20 49.44 -4.90
CA PRO A 391 32.83 50.25 -5.93
C PRO A 391 34.35 50.12 -5.85
N ASP A 392 34.98 50.10 -7.00
CA ASP A 392 36.45 50.12 -7.04
C ASP A 392 37.00 51.32 -6.27
N PRO A 393 38.11 51.17 -5.55
CA PRO A 393 38.70 52.29 -4.86
C PRO A 393 39.11 53.35 -5.86
N GLU A 394 38.86 54.62 -5.50
CA GLU A 394 39.31 55.73 -6.37
C GLU A 394 40.82 55.66 -6.58
N PRO A 395 41.28 55.91 -7.82
CA PRO A 395 42.70 55.90 -8.05
C PRO A 395 43.38 56.98 -7.22
N THR A 396 44.47 56.60 -6.60
CA THR A 396 45.30 57.55 -5.86
C THR A 396 45.88 58.60 -6.85
N PRO A 397 45.77 59.90 -6.52
CA PRO A 397 46.37 60.92 -7.40
C PRO A 397 47.88 60.71 -7.48
N ASP A 398 48.44 60.97 -8.70
CA ASP A 398 49.88 60.91 -8.91
C ASP A 398 50.56 61.92 -8.04
N PRO A 399 51.74 61.58 -7.47
CA PRO A 399 52.52 62.56 -6.73
C PRO A 399 53.04 63.63 -7.65
N GLU A 400 52.96 64.96 -7.25
CA GLU A 400 53.50 66.08 -7.96
C GLU A 400 55.07 66.08 -7.98
#